data_7e56c2128f489a76615769584a938eb3
#
_entry.id   7e56c2128f489a76615769584a938eb3
#
_cell.length_a   1.000
_cell.length_b   1.000
_cell.length_c   1.000
_cell.angle_alpha   90.00
_cell.angle_beta   90.00
_cell.angle_gamma   90.00
#
_symmetry.space_group_name_H-M   'P 1'
#
loop_
_entity.id
_entity.type
_entity.pdbx_description
1 polymer ?
#
loop_
_entity_poly.entity_id
_entity_poly.type
_entity_poly.pdbx_seq_one_letter_code
_entity_poly.pdbx_strand_id
1 'polypeptide(L)'
;MLLSDKWEQTERHDMSKEDDNKAIVGRWFTHFWGKTCNLGIVDELAAPDMLLQYSLHEPRRGRDDIKAFMTDFRKAFPDLDFWGAADLIAEGDYVVGRWEGGGTHTGPAFDDFLVGGLPANTGRKMKFTGTTVLKLKDGKILEEIGLDDGVRALTQLGLIKKAA
;
A
#
# COMPACT_ATOMS: atom_id res chain seq x y z
N MET A 1 -26.05 -39.73 12.04
CA MET A 1 -25.46 -38.49 11.47
C MET A 1 -25.94 -37.34 12.31
N LEU A 2 -25.06 -36.84 13.14
CA LEU A 2 -25.36 -35.79 14.13
C LEU A 2 -25.47 -34.43 13.44
N LEU A 3 -26.44 -33.63 13.84
CA LEU A 3 -26.70 -32.26 13.31
C LEU A 3 -25.48 -31.32 13.36
N SER A 4 -24.48 -31.63 14.20
CA SER A 4 -23.21 -30.91 14.30
C SER A 4 -22.34 -30.97 13.03
N ASP A 5 -22.39 -32.06 12.29
CA ASP A 5 -21.53 -32.25 11.12
C ASP A 5 -21.95 -31.40 9.91
N LYS A 6 -23.22 -31.01 9.86
CA LYS A 6 -23.75 -30.13 8.79
C LYS A 6 -23.31 -28.67 8.96
N TRP A 7 -23.17 -28.21 10.20
CA TRP A 7 -22.75 -26.83 10.48
C TRP A 7 -21.25 -26.63 10.29
N GLU A 8 -20.43 -27.60 10.65
CA GLU A 8 -18.98 -27.55 10.43
C GLU A 8 -18.61 -27.57 8.94
N GLN A 9 -19.39 -28.29 8.10
CA GLN A 9 -19.19 -28.27 6.66
C GLN A 9 -19.64 -26.97 5.99
N THR A 10 -20.63 -26.30 6.54
CA THR A 10 -21.13 -25.01 6.02
C THR A 10 -20.16 -23.87 6.36
N GLU A 11 -19.56 -23.88 7.54
CA GLU A 11 -18.56 -22.85 7.93
C GLU A 11 -17.25 -22.95 7.13
N ARG A 12 -16.87 -24.11 6.62
CA ARG A 12 -15.64 -24.29 5.80
C ARG A 12 -15.80 -23.88 4.35
N HIS A 13 -17.03 -23.72 3.86
CA HIS A 13 -17.31 -23.42 2.44
C HIS A 13 -17.67 -21.97 2.17
N ASP A 14 -17.72 -21.10 3.20
CA ASP A 14 -18.32 -19.78 3.05
C ASP A 14 -17.37 -18.62 3.32
N MET A 15 -16.10 -18.71 2.88
CA MET A 15 -15.30 -17.54 2.60
C MET A 15 -15.75 -17.02 1.24
N SER A 16 -16.46 -15.89 1.24
CA SER A 16 -16.85 -15.23 0.01
C SER A 16 -15.62 -14.73 -0.76
N LYS A 17 -15.78 -14.50 -2.06
CA LYS A 17 -14.76 -13.84 -2.87
C LYS A 17 -14.28 -12.54 -2.25
N GLU A 18 -15.20 -11.77 -1.69
CA GLU A 18 -14.91 -10.51 -1.01
C GLU A 18 -14.05 -10.73 0.24
N ASP A 19 -14.33 -11.75 1.03
CA ASP A 19 -13.53 -12.09 2.21
C ASP A 19 -12.13 -12.55 1.83
N ASP A 20 -12.00 -13.38 0.80
CA ASP A 20 -10.70 -13.79 0.25
C ASP A 20 -9.90 -12.59 -0.25
N ASN A 21 -10.54 -11.69 -1.00
CA ASN A 21 -9.89 -10.49 -1.51
C ASN A 21 -9.46 -9.54 -0.39
N LYS A 22 -10.27 -9.38 0.66
CA LYS A 22 -9.88 -8.60 1.84
C LYS A 22 -8.67 -9.22 2.55
N ALA A 23 -8.61 -10.53 2.67
CA ALA A 23 -7.47 -11.21 3.26
C ALA A 23 -6.18 -11.00 2.46
N ILE A 24 -6.25 -11.06 1.14
CA ILE A 24 -5.12 -10.78 0.23
C ILE A 24 -4.64 -9.34 0.41
N VAL A 25 -5.54 -8.37 0.39
CA VAL A 25 -5.22 -6.95 0.55
C VAL A 25 -4.63 -6.66 1.94
N GLY A 26 -5.16 -7.28 2.99
CA GLY A 26 -4.61 -7.17 4.35
C GLY A 26 -3.15 -7.65 4.42
N ARG A 27 -2.84 -8.80 3.79
CA ARG A 27 -1.46 -9.30 3.70
C ARG A 27 -0.56 -8.37 2.87
N TRP A 28 -1.07 -7.83 1.78
CA TRP A 28 -0.36 -6.85 0.95
C TRP A 28 0.01 -5.60 1.75
N PHE A 29 -0.93 -4.99 2.45
CA PHE A 29 -0.66 -3.82 3.29
C PHE A 29 0.38 -4.12 4.36
N THR A 30 0.26 -5.25 5.06
CA THR A 30 1.20 -5.63 6.12
C THR A 30 2.63 -5.81 5.60
N HIS A 31 2.80 -6.51 4.47
CA HIS A 31 4.11 -6.96 4.00
C HIS A 31 4.73 -6.10 2.90
N PHE A 32 3.97 -5.23 2.26
CA PHE A 32 4.48 -4.28 1.28
C PHE A 32 4.59 -2.86 1.86
N TRP A 33 3.50 -2.34 2.42
CA TRP A 33 3.45 -0.99 2.96
C TRP A 33 3.83 -0.91 4.45
N GLY A 34 3.66 -1.95 5.20
CA GLY A 34 3.89 -2.00 6.64
C GLY A 34 5.37 -2.02 7.02
N LYS A 35 5.63 -1.80 8.30
CA LYS A 35 6.97 -1.74 8.89
C LYS A 35 7.82 -2.99 8.62
N THR A 36 7.21 -4.15 8.59
CA THR A 36 7.88 -5.44 8.34
C THR A 36 7.85 -5.82 6.87
N CYS A 37 8.26 -4.91 5.99
CA CYS A 37 8.24 -5.12 4.56
C CYS A 37 9.04 -6.36 4.14
N ASN A 38 8.39 -7.23 3.36
CA ASN A 38 9.01 -8.37 2.69
C ASN A 38 8.58 -8.34 1.22
N LEU A 39 9.48 -7.95 0.34
CA LEU A 39 9.19 -7.77 -1.09
C LEU A 39 8.85 -9.07 -1.83
N GLY A 40 9.07 -10.25 -1.23
CA GLY A 40 8.54 -11.51 -1.75
C GLY A 40 7.03 -11.53 -1.89
N ILE A 41 6.32 -10.69 -1.12
CA ILE A 41 4.87 -10.52 -1.24
C ILE A 41 4.43 -10.04 -2.64
N VAL A 42 5.29 -9.29 -3.32
CA VAL A 42 5.04 -8.81 -4.69
C VAL A 42 4.93 -9.99 -5.65
N ASP A 43 5.85 -10.95 -5.55
CA ASP A 43 5.81 -12.14 -6.40
C ASP A 43 4.60 -13.03 -6.09
N GLU A 44 4.16 -13.04 -4.84
CA GLU A 44 3.06 -13.87 -4.39
C GLU A 44 1.69 -13.28 -4.76
N LEU A 45 1.48 -11.97 -4.53
CA LEU A 45 0.15 -11.36 -4.60
C LEU A 45 -0.07 -10.40 -5.77
N ALA A 46 0.98 -9.82 -6.35
CA ALA A 46 0.83 -8.92 -7.49
C ALA A 46 0.71 -9.70 -8.81
N ALA A 47 -0.20 -9.26 -9.68
CA ALA A 47 -0.20 -9.70 -11.06
C ALA A 47 1.12 -9.31 -11.75
N PRO A 48 1.59 -10.04 -12.77
CA PRO A 48 2.87 -9.74 -13.43
C PRO A 48 3.00 -8.31 -13.95
N ASP A 49 1.89 -7.72 -14.37
CA ASP A 49 1.79 -6.37 -14.93
C ASP A 49 1.02 -5.40 -14.04
N MET A 50 0.98 -5.65 -12.72
CA MET A 50 0.27 -4.82 -11.75
C MET A 50 0.60 -3.35 -11.91
N LEU A 51 -0.43 -2.50 -11.87
CA LEU A 51 -0.31 -1.05 -11.78
C LEU A 51 -0.33 -0.61 -10.31
N LEU A 52 0.68 0.16 -9.92
CA LEU A 52 0.74 0.87 -8.63
C LEU A 52 0.74 2.37 -8.90
N GLN A 53 -0.27 3.09 -8.43
CA GLN A 53 -0.41 4.52 -8.70
C GLN A 53 -0.86 5.27 -7.46
N TYR A 54 -0.06 6.25 -7.06
CA TYR A 54 -0.36 7.19 -5.98
C TYR A 54 0.00 8.62 -6.41
N SER A 55 -0.56 9.61 -5.71
CA SER A 55 -0.42 11.02 -6.12
C SER A 55 0.99 11.60 -5.96
N LEU A 56 1.81 11.04 -5.08
CA LEU A 56 3.15 11.56 -4.79
C LEU A 56 4.23 11.12 -5.79
N HIS A 57 3.99 10.02 -6.52
CA HIS A 57 4.98 9.35 -7.35
C HIS A 57 4.46 9.11 -8.76
N GLU A 58 5.37 8.93 -9.72
CA GLU A 58 4.99 8.41 -11.03
C GLU A 58 4.43 6.99 -10.90
N PRO A 59 3.46 6.60 -11.72
CA PRO A 59 2.94 5.23 -11.71
C PRO A 59 4.04 4.20 -11.96
N ARG A 60 3.93 3.06 -11.28
CA ARG A 60 4.81 1.89 -11.47
C ARG A 60 4.01 0.76 -12.07
N ARG A 61 4.64 0.03 -12.97
CA ARG A 61 3.99 -1.11 -13.62
C ARG A 61 4.91 -2.32 -13.65
N GLY A 62 4.36 -3.44 -13.18
CA GLY A 62 5.06 -4.71 -13.12
C GLY A 62 5.84 -4.92 -11.83
N ARG A 63 6.10 -6.18 -11.54
CA ARG A 63 6.69 -6.61 -10.25
C ARG A 63 8.06 -6.01 -9.99
N ASP A 64 8.94 -5.99 -10.99
CA ASP A 64 10.31 -5.49 -10.81
C ASP A 64 10.34 -3.98 -10.55
N ASP A 65 9.52 -3.22 -11.29
CA ASP A 65 9.40 -1.77 -11.12
C ASP A 65 8.82 -1.43 -9.73
N ILE A 66 7.80 -2.15 -9.28
CA ILE A 66 7.18 -1.98 -7.96
C ILE A 66 8.17 -2.31 -6.83
N LYS A 67 8.94 -3.39 -6.96
CA LYS A 67 9.99 -3.73 -5.99
C LYS A 67 11.09 -2.68 -5.93
N ALA A 68 11.55 -2.19 -7.08
CA ALA A 68 12.56 -1.14 -7.16
C ALA A 68 12.09 0.15 -6.49
N PHE A 69 10.85 0.56 -6.75
CA PHE A 69 10.22 1.70 -6.10
C PHE A 69 10.25 1.57 -4.57
N MET A 70 9.77 0.46 -4.02
CA MET A 70 9.70 0.27 -2.58
C MET A 70 11.09 0.16 -1.94
N THR A 71 12.04 -0.45 -2.64
CA THR A 71 13.42 -0.53 -2.20
C THR A 71 14.03 0.86 -2.02
N ASP A 72 13.88 1.73 -3.01
CA ASP A 72 14.42 3.09 -2.95
C ASP A 72 13.69 3.97 -1.92
N PHE A 73 12.37 3.83 -1.84
CA PHE A 73 11.58 4.56 -0.86
C PHE A 73 12.01 4.23 0.57
N ARG A 74 12.23 2.95 0.88
CA ARG A 74 12.67 2.51 2.20
C ARG A 74 14.13 2.80 2.51
N LYS A 75 14.98 2.94 1.51
CA LYS A 75 16.34 3.48 1.73
C LYS A 75 16.30 4.92 2.22
N ALA A 76 15.46 5.74 1.58
CA ALA A 76 15.30 7.14 1.96
C ALA A 76 14.56 7.32 3.29
N PHE A 77 13.56 6.51 3.54
CA PHE A 77 12.73 6.49 4.75
C PHE A 77 12.82 5.12 5.44
N PRO A 78 13.89 4.84 6.20
CA PRO A 78 14.11 3.49 6.77
C PRO A 78 13.03 3.02 7.76
N ASP A 79 12.31 3.94 8.37
CA ASP A 79 11.20 3.69 9.30
C ASP A 79 9.82 3.72 8.64
N LEU A 80 9.77 3.66 7.30
CA LEU A 80 8.51 3.73 6.56
C LEU A 80 7.51 2.69 7.06
N ASP A 81 6.31 3.16 7.42
CA ASP A 81 5.25 2.32 7.95
C ASP A 81 3.89 2.94 7.62
N PHE A 82 3.06 2.16 6.92
CA PHE A 82 1.66 2.49 6.66
C PHE A 82 0.78 1.36 7.17
N TRP A 83 -0.33 1.70 7.77
CA TRP A 83 -1.27 0.74 8.37
C TRP A 83 -2.71 1.09 8.07
N GLY A 84 -3.60 0.10 8.17
CA GLY A 84 -5.03 0.31 7.99
C GLY A 84 -5.63 1.15 9.12
N ALA A 85 -6.38 2.19 8.75
CA ALA A 85 -7.07 3.09 9.66
C ALA A 85 -8.53 2.68 9.92
N ALA A 86 -9.07 1.75 9.13
CA ALA A 86 -10.44 1.24 9.21
C ALA A 86 -10.50 -0.16 8.59
N ASP A 87 -11.62 -0.84 8.78
CA ASP A 87 -11.88 -2.12 8.15
C ASP A 87 -11.92 -1.99 6.63
N LEU A 88 -11.44 -3.02 5.94
CA LEU A 88 -11.51 -3.10 4.48
C LEU A 88 -12.95 -3.26 4.02
N ILE A 89 -13.28 -2.64 2.90
CA ILE A 89 -14.58 -2.75 2.24
C ILE A 89 -14.36 -3.46 0.92
N ALA A 90 -15.16 -4.49 0.62
CA ALA A 90 -15.02 -5.22 -0.63
C ALA A 90 -16.38 -5.43 -1.30
N GLU A 91 -16.39 -5.30 -2.63
CA GLU A 91 -17.51 -5.64 -3.49
C GLU A 91 -16.98 -6.13 -4.84
N GLY A 92 -17.40 -7.33 -5.23
CA GLY A 92 -16.94 -7.95 -6.48
C GLY A 92 -15.41 -8.11 -6.51
N ASP A 93 -14.78 -7.55 -7.51
CA ASP A 93 -13.33 -7.61 -7.72
C ASP A 93 -12.57 -6.50 -6.98
N TYR A 94 -13.27 -5.62 -6.27
CA TYR A 94 -12.66 -4.42 -5.68
C TYR A 94 -12.58 -4.51 -4.17
N VAL A 95 -11.48 -3.98 -3.64
CA VAL A 95 -11.28 -3.75 -2.20
C VAL A 95 -10.88 -2.31 -1.99
N VAL A 96 -11.48 -1.66 -1.02
CA VAL A 96 -11.16 -0.29 -0.62
C VAL A 96 -10.59 -0.30 0.79
N GLY A 97 -9.44 0.38 0.97
CA GLY A 97 -8.79 0.53 2.25
C GLY A 97 -8.48 1.98 2.58
N ARG A 98 -8.77 2.38 3.80
CA ARG A 98 -8.28 3.63 4.38
C ARG A 98 -7.04 3.34 5.20
N TRP A 99 -6.04 4.21 5.07
CA TRP A 99 -4.75 4.02 5.72
C TRP A 99 -4.17 5.33 6.23
N GLU A 100 -3.22 5.20 7.11
CA GLU A 100 -2.36 6.28 7.57
C GLU A 100 -0.94 5.77 7.76
N GLY A 101 0.01 6.68 7.81
CA GLY A 101 1.40 6.34 8.02
C GLY A 101 2.35 7.39 7.49
N GLY A 102 3.59 7.02 7.36
CA GLY A 102 4.66 7.88 6.89
C GLY A 102 6.05 7.35 7.24
N GLY A 103 6.97 8.26 7.44
CA GLY A 103 8.34 7.95 7.78
C GLY A 103 9.21 9.18 7.92
N THR A 104 10.46 8.97 8.34
CA THR A 104 11.46 10.00 8.56
C THR A 104 12.56 9.88 7.52
N HIS A 105 12.88 10.97 6.84
CA HIS A 105 13.91 11.00 5.82
C HIS A 105 15.31 11.09 6.45
N THR A 106 15.89 9.95 6.75
CA THR A 106 17.24 9.82 7.31
C THR A 106 18.23 9.14 6.37
N GLY A 107 17.76 8.70 5.20
CA GLY A 107 18.57 8.01 4.20
C GLY A 107 19.11 8.92 3.10
N PRO A 108 19.49 8.34 1.96
CA PRO A 108 20.04 9.07 0.83
C PRO A 108 19.11 10.15 0.28
N ALA A 109 19.64 11.00 -0.61
CA ALA A 109 18.83 11.89 -1.43
C ALA A 109 17.74 11.11 -2.16
N PHE A 110 16.55 11.69 -2.25
CA PHE A 110 15.39 11.07 -2.84
C PHE A 110 14.66 12.04 -3.77
N ASP A 111 14.55 11.71 -5.03
CA ASP A 111 14.02 12.58 -6.08
C ASP A 111 12.78 12.02 -6.81
N ASP A 112 12.17 10.97 -6.27
CA ASP A 112 11.04 10.28 -6.89
C ASP A 112 9.67 10.94 -6.59
N PHE A 113 9.64 12.10 -5.91
CA PHE A 113 8.41 12.88 -5.79
C PHE A 113 8.16 13.74 -7.03
N LEU A 114 6.90 13.88 -7.46
CA LEU A 114 6.53 14.65 -8.65
C LEU A 114 6.89 16.13 -8.59
N VAL A 115 7.02 16.69 -7.40
CA VAL A 115 7.25 18.14 -7.16
C VAL A 115 8.71 18.48 -6.85
N GLY A 116 9.59 17.50 -6.86
CA GLY A 116 11.01 17.73 -6.57
C GLY A 116 11.62 16.66 -5.67
N GLY A 117 12.88 16.89 -5.29
CA GLY A 117 13.66 15.95 -4.51
C GLY A 117 14.12 16.50 -3.16
N LEU A 118 14.51 15.60 -2.29
CA LEU A 118 15.11 15.88 -1.00
C LEU A 118 16.62 15.63 -1.07
N PRO A 119 17.47 16.52 -0.56
CA PRO A 119 18.88 16.21 -0.34
C PRO A 119 19.01 15.09 0.71
N ALA A 120 20.19 14.49 0.83
CA ALA A 120 20.40 13.39 1.78
C ALA A 120 20.12 13.83 3.23
N ASN A 121 19.49 12.93 3.99
CA ASN A 121 19.33 13.05 5.45
C ASN A 121 18.76 14.39 5.91
N THR A 122 17.57 14.75 5.44
CA THR A 122 16.90 15.98 5.88
C THR A 122 16.40 15.89 7.32
N GLY A 123 16.20 14.68 7.86
CA GLY A 123 15.58 14.45 9.17
C GLY A 123 14.10 14.82 9.22
N ARG A 124 13.48 15.20 8.10
CA ARG A 124 12.07 15.60 8.05
C ARG A 124 11.16 14.37 8.12
N LYS A 125 10.07 14.52 8.83
CA LYS A 125 9.09 13.47 9.04
C LYS A 125 7.78 13.82 8.32
N MET A 126 7.23 12.84 7.60
CA MET A 126 5.88 12.91 7.07
C MET A 126 4.97 11.92 7.80
N LYS A 127 3.73 12.34 8.04
CA LYS A 127 2.62 11.49 8.46
C LYS A 127 1.34 11.99 7.80
N PHE A 128 0.68 11.12 7.05
CA PHE A 128 -0.50 11.49 6.27
C PHE A 128 -1.42 10.30 6.07
N THR A 129 -2.56 10.52 5.45
CA THR A 129 -3.60 9.53 5.25
C THR A 129 -3.96 9.40 3.79
N GLY A 130 -4.63 8.32 3.45
CA GLY A 130 -5.18 8.13 2.12
C GLY A 130 -6.24 7.05 2.07
N THR A 131 -6.80 6.90 0.88
CA THR A 131 -7.76 5.85 0.53
C THR A 131 -7.32 5.23 -0.77
N THR A 132 -7.30 3.90 -0.81
CA THR A 132 -6.84 3.13 -1.96
C THR A 132 -7.92 2.19 -2.43
N VAL A 133 -8.06 2.09 -3.75
CA VAL A 133 -8.92 1.11 -4.42
C VAL A 133 -8.03 0.09 -5.09
N LEU A 134 -8.20 -1.19 -4.74
CA LEU A 134 -7.48 -2.30 -5.36
C LEU A 134 -8.45 -3.13 -6.19
N LYS A 135 -8.01 -3.55 -7.37
CA LYS A 135 -8.73 -4.50 -8.21
C LYS A 135 -7.98 -5.82 -8.20
N LEU A 136 -8.70 -6.90 -7.93
CA LEU A 136 -8.16 -8.26 -7.89
C LEU A 136 -8.84 -9.16 -8.91
N LYS A 137 -8.11 -10.17 -9.36
CA LYS A 137 -8.65 -11.26 -10.16
C LYS A 137 -7.84 -12.52 -9.89
N ASP A 138 -8.55 -13.63 -9.67
CA ASP A 138 -7.94 -14.95 -9.45
C ASP A 138 -6.84 -14.92 -8.36
N GLY A 139 -7.08 -14.20 -7.26
CA GLY A 139 -6.16 -14.11 -6.14
C GLY A 139 -4.95 -13.20 -6.35
N LYS A 140 -4.93 -12.40 -7.41
CA LYS A 140 -3.84 -11.46 -7.72
C LYS A 140 -4.33 -10.02 -7.78
N ILE A 141 -3.50 -9.09 -7.32
CA ILE A 141 -3.77 -7.66 -7.41
C ILE A 141 -3.39 -7.16 -8.79
N LEU A 142 -4.36 -6.65 -9.53
CA LEU A 142 -4.16 -6.08 -10.87
C LEU A 142 -3.79 -4.61 -10.81
N GLU A 143 -4.43 -3.87 -9.90
CA GLU A 143 -4.27 -2.43 -9.74
C GLU A 143 -4.35 -2.05 -8.27
N GLU A 144 -3.52 -1.10 -7.89
CA GLU A 144 -3.63 -0.36 -6.63
C GLU A 144 -3.56 1.12 -6.96
N ILE A 145 -4.69 1.80 -6.85
CA ILE A 145 -4.80 3.23 -7.18
C ILE A 145 -5.28 3.95 -5.93
N GLY A 146 -4.44 4.85 -5.42
CA GLY A 146 -4.72 5.59 -4.20
C GLY A 146 -4.72 7.08 -4.41
N LEU A 147 -5.58 7.75 -3.64
CA LEU A 147 -5.55 9.18 -3.41
C LEU A 147 -5.20 9.44 -1.96
N ASP A 148 -4.27 10.33 -1.75
CA ASP A 148 -3.72 10.62 -0.43
C ASP A 148 -3.71 12.12 -0.15
N ASP A 149 -3.44 12.46 1.12
CA ASP A 149 -3.19 13.85 1.54
C ASP A 149 -1.74 14.24 1.23
N GLY A 150 -1.41 14.26 -0.06
CA GLY A 150 -0.09 14.57 -0.56
C GLY A 150 0.36 15.99 -0.22
N VAL A 151 -0.56 16.93 -0.18
CA VAL A 151 -0.26 18.32 0.24
C VAL A 151 0.32 18.35 1.65
N ARG A 152 -0.27 17.58 2.58
CA ARG A 152 0.24 17.46 3.94
C ARG A 152 1.64 16.85 3.97
N ALA A 153 1.81 15.71 3.32
CA ALA A 153 3.11 15.02 3.27
C ALA A 153 4.20 15.91 2.68
N LEU A 154 3.95 16.52 1.53
CA LEU A 154 4.92 17.36 0.84
C LEU A 154 5.23 18.66 1.60
N THR A 155 4.25 19.22 2.31
CA THR A 155 4.45 20.37 3.20
C THR A 155 5.34 19.99 4.38
N GLN A 156 5.11 18.85 5.00
CA GLN A 156 5.93 18.34 6.11
C GLN A 156 7.37 18.09 5.67
N LEU A 157 7.58 17.62 4.44
CA LEU A 157 8.90 17.39 3.85
C LEU A 157 9.58 18.68 3.35
N GLY A 158 8.88 19.82 3.34
CA GLY A 158 9.41 21.10 2.90
C GLY A 158 9.46 21.27 1.37
N LEU A 159 8.82 20.40 0.62
CA LEU A 159 8.74 20.46 -0.85
C LEU A 159 7.63 21.39 -1.35
N ILE A 160 6.61 21.61 -0.53
CA ILE A 160 5.55 22.59 -0.76
C ILE A 160 5.54 23.58 0.39
N LYS A 161 5.38 24.87 0.09
CA LYS A 161 5.29 25.94 1.06
C LYS A 161 3.92 26.61 0.98
N LYS A 162 3.43 27.10 2.14
CA LYS A 162 2.25 27.95 2.15
C LYS A 162 2.52 29.22 1.37
N ALA A 163 1.53 29.69 0.62
CA ALA A 163 1.58 31.03 0.03
C ALA A 163 1.67 32.10 1.12
N ALA A 164 2.37 33.18 0.81
CA ALA A 164 2.53 34.33 1.71
C ALA A 164 1.19 35.09 1.81
#